data_7bd4d4a3c9c8bb1678676059f9db857b
#
_entry.id   7bd4d4a3c9c8bb1678676059f9db857b
#
_cell.length_a   1.000
_cell.length_b   1.000
_cell.length_c   1.000
_cell.angle_alpha   90.00
_cell.angle_beta   90.00
_cell.angle_gamma   90.00
#
_symmetry.space_group_name_H-M   'P 1'
#
loop_
_entity.id
_entity.type
_entity.pdbx_description
1 polymer ?
#
loop_
_entity_poly.entity_id
_entity_poly.type
_entity_poly.pdbx_seq_one_letter_code
_entity_poly.pdbx_strand_id
1 'polypeptide(L)'
;MLKRLLGLCALAVVALSGTAHGAVAYSVNGSTYLQDFNSLPTGATETAVVGGWVDDTTLPGWYSNQTTLFRIGQGGNTTGAQYSYGTLSSPERALGSLGGGSGTAGTGTTYNGLAYGVAFVNTTGQTLTSITVTYTGEQWRNGGNATAHKLTFGYQTFASLAAGFITATGYTGNASLDFTGPIATATAAALDGNAAANRTAGITATIAVTWNPGDTLVLRWDDRNDAGNDHGLAIDDLSFTATPTPGSLALLGLGGLVASRRRR
;
A
#
# COMPACT_ATOMS: atom_id res chain seq x y z
N MET A 1 -71.34 -6.28 -10.40
CA MET A 1 -70.32 -6.56 -9.37
C MET A 1 -69.02 -6.80 -10.09
N LEU A 2 -68.12 -5.79 -10.11
CA LEU A 2 -66.82 -5.81 -10.84
C LEU A 2 -65.75 -6.01 -9.82
N LYS A 3 -65.12 -7.19 -9.75
CA LYS A 3 -63.97 -7.48 -8.88
C LYS A 3 -62.72 -6.98 -9.55
N ARG A 4 -62.08 -5.93 -8.96
CA ARG A 4 -60.75 -5.45 -9.35
C ARG A 4 -59.70 -6.40 -8.76
N LEU A 5 -58.93 -7.06 -9.62
CA LEU A 5 -57.66 -7.75 -9.26
C LEU A 5 -56.56 -6.70 -9.14
N LEU A 6 -56.05 -6.47 -7.93
CA LEU A 6 -54.77 -5.76 -7.74
C LEU A 6 -53.63 -6.76 -7.95
N GLY A 7 -52.93 -6.61 -9.04
CA GLY A 7 -51.65 -7.31 -9.24
C GLY A 7 -50.52 -6.68 -8.40
N LEU A 8 -49.99 -7.43 -7.47
CA LEU A 8 -48.80 -7.04 -6.69
C LEU A 8 -47.56 -7.34 -7.53
N CYS A 9 -46.93 -6.29 -8.06
CA CYS A 9 -45.63 -6.42 -8.73
C CYS A 9 -44.56 -6.53 -7.64
N ALA A 10 -44.03 -7.73 -7.41
CA ALA A 10 -42.88 -7.95 -6.56
C ALA A 10 -41.60 -7.48 -7.32
N LEU A 11 -41.03 -6.40 -6.87
CA LEU A 11 -39.72 -5.94 -7.35
C LEU A 11 -38.64 -6.85 -6.74
N ALA A 12 -38.07 -7.75 -7.53
CA ALA A 12 -36.92 -8.55 -7.13
C ALA A 12 -35.67 -7.64 -7.12
N VAL A 13 -35.19 -7.25 -5.95
CA VAL A 13 -33.88 -6.63 -5.77
C VAL A 13 -32.86 -7.74 -5.91
N VAL A 14 -32.18 -7.82 -7.05
CA VAL A 14 -31.00 -8.64 -7.24
C VAL A 14 -29.87 -7.92 -6.51
N ALA A 15 -29.54 -8.39 -5.30
CA ALA A 15 -28.30 -7.99 -4.64
C ALA A 15 -27.14 -8.58 -5.44
N LEU A 16 -26.40 -7.73 -6.19
CA LEU A 16 -25.08 -8.11 -6.69
C LEU A 16 -24.18 -8.28 -5.45
N SER A 17 -23.91 -9.53 -5.07
CA SER A 17 -22.83 -9.85 -4.16
C SER A 17 -21.51 -9.62 -4.91
N GLY A 18 -21.01 -8.37 -4.91
CA GLY A 18 -19.62 -8.09 -5.23
C GLY A 18 -18.76 -8.84 -4.20
N THR A 19 -17.69 -9.48 -4.64
CA THR A 19 -16.64 -9.98 -3.73
C THR A 19 -16.16 -8.81 -2.91
N ALA A 20 -16.49 -8.78 -1.61
CA ALA A 20 -15.96 -7.78 -0.72
C ALA A 20 -14.44 -7.97 -0.66
N HIS A 21 -13.68 -7.01 -1.18
CA HIS A 21 -12.24 -6.98 -0.95
C HIS A 21 -12.03 -6.72 0.54
N GLY A 22 -11.25 -7.59 1.22
CA GLY A 22 -10.89 -7.39 2.61
C GLY A 22 -10.04 -6.13 2.76
N ALA A 23 -10.18 -5.46 3.88
CA ALA A 23 -9.33 -4.33 4.26
C ALA A 23 -9.02 -4.46 5.74
N VAL A 24 -7.85 -4.00 6.16
CA VAL A 24 -7.49 -3.94 7.58
C VAL A 24 -8.45 -2.99 8.30
N ALA A 25 -9.17 -3.49 9.31
CA ALA A 25 -10.05 -2.64 10.10
C ALA A 25 -9.21 -1.68 10.97
N TYR A 26 -9.31 -0.37 10.72
CA TYR A 26 -8.74 0.66 11.57
C TYR A 26 -9.81 1.14 12.55
N SER A 27 -9.79 0.61 13.77
CA SER A 27 -10.88 0.73 14.74
C SER A 27 -10.58 1.66 15.92
N VAL A 28 -9.33 2.06 16.11
CA VAL A 28 -8.91 2.90 17.25
C VAL A 28 -8.12 4.11 16.74
N ASN A 29 -8.62 5.31 17.03
CA ASN A 29 -7.94 6.57 16.69
C ASN A 29 -6.53 6.61 17.26
N GLY A 30 -5.53 6.91 16.43
CA GLY A 30 -4.13 7.02 16.83
C GLY A 30 -3.46 5.68 17.12
N SER A 31 -4.12 4.54 16.89
CA SER A 31 -3.44 3.24 16.95
C SER A 31 -2.43 3.10 15.81
N THR A 32 -1.38 2.31 16.05
CA THR A 32 -0.35 2.06 15.05
C THR A 32 -0.58 0.69 14.42
N TYR A 33 -0.69 0.65 13.09
CA TYR A 33 -0.55 -0.57 12.31
C TYR A 33 0.93 -0.76 11.97
N LEU A 34 1.45 -1.97 12.12
CA LEU A 34 2.81 -2.35 11.80
C LEU A 34 2.81 -3.51 10.80
N GLN A 35 3.72 -3.47 9.83
CA GLN A 35 3.97 -4.56 8.90
C GLN A 35 5.47 -4.67 8.61
N ASP A 36 6.07 -5.76 9.05
CA ASP A 36 7.48 -6.10 8.91
C ASP A 36 7.75 -7.09 7.76
N PHE A 37 6.72 -7.46 7.03
CA PHE A 37 6.74 -8.40 5.91
C PHE A 37 7.37 -9.78 6.19
N ASN A 38 7.75 -10.10 7.41
CA ASN A 38 8.45 -11.33 7.80
C ASN A 38 7.59 -12.60 7.65
N SER A 39 6.29 -12.45 7.40
CA SER A 39 5.39 -13.56 7.05
C SER A 39 5.41 -13.93 5.56
N LEU A 40 6.12 -13.16 4.72
CA LEU A 40 6.26 -13.47 3.29
C LEU A 40 7.06 -14.76 3.07
N PRO A 41 6.83 -15.45 1.92
CA PRO A 41 7.55 -16.68 1.61
C PRO A 41 9.07 -16.51 1.60
N THR A 42 9.77 -17.46 2.20
CA THR A 42 11.23 -17.59 2.20
C THR A 42 11.65 -18.93 1.59
N GLY A 43 12.91 -19.05 1.17
CA GLY A 43 13.44 -20.29 0.61
C GLY A 43 14.94 -20.26 0.42
N ALA A 44 15.52 -21.44 0.14
CA ALA A 44 16.96 -21.62 -0.07
C ALA A 44 17.44 -21.21 -1.48
N THR A 45 16.52 -20.87 -2.39
CA THR A 45 16.82 -20.47 -3.77
C THR A 45 15.90 -19.34 -4.21
N GLU A 46 16.37 -18.53 -5.15
CA GLU A 46 15.54 -17.54 -5.83
C GLU A 46 14.59 -18.24 -6.82
N THR A 47 13.33 -18.36 -6.44
CA THR A 47 12.34 -19.12 -7.23
C THR A 47 10.97 -18.42 -7.24
N ALA A 48 10.11 -18.87 -8.17
CA ALA A 48 8.71 -18.49 -8.14
C ALA A 48 8.01 -19.11 -6.93
N VAL A 49 7.12 -18.34 -6.32
CA VAL A 49 6.23 -18.82 -5.25
C VAL A 49 5.09 -19.60 -5.90
N VAL A 50 4.88 -20.84 -5.46
CA VAL A 50 3.77 -21.65 -5.95
C VAL A 50 2.44 -21.00 -5.58
N GLY A 51 1.56 -20.82 -6.55
CA GLY A 51 0.29 -20.11 -6.38
C GLY A 51 0.38 -18.60 -6.58
N GLY A 52 1.58 -18.03 -6.69
CA GLY A 52 1.76 -16.59 -6.91
C GLY A 52 1.38 -15.75 -5.69
N TRP A 53 1.01 -14.50 -5.96
CA TRP A 53 0.42 -13.60 -4.97
C TRP A 53 -1.11 -13.78 -4.95
N VAL A 54 -1.69 -13.88 -3.77
CA VAL A 54 -3.14 -13.91 -3.59
C VAL A 54 -3.53 -12.72 -2.72
N ASP A 55 -4.27 -11.79 -3.31
CA ASP A 55 -4.75 -10.58 -2.65
C ASP A 55 -5.47 -10.91 -1.34
N ASP A 56 -5.25 -10.09 -0.32
CA ASP A 56 -5.84 -10.22 1.03
C ASP A 56 -5.55 -11.57 1.73
N THR A 57 -4.77 -12.44 1.12
CA THR A 57 -4.43 -13.78 1.65
C THR A 57 -2.94 -13.95 1.88
N THR A 58 -2.11 -13.56 0.92
CA THR A 58 -0.64 -13.59 1.08
C THR A 58 -0.22 -12.69 2.25
N LEU A 59 -0.80 -11.49 2.32
CA LEU A 59 -0.76 -10.58 3.46
C LEU A 59 -2.16 -10.00 3.64
N PRO A 60 -2.77 -10.11 4.84
CA PRO A 60 -4.11 -9.56 5.08
C PRO A 60 -4.21 -8.06 4.79
N GLY A 61 -5.16 -7.67 3.96
CA GLY A 61 -5.39 -6.29 3.53
C GLY A 61 -4.45 -5.79 2.43
N TRP A 62 -3.51 -6.61 1.93
CA TRP A 62 -2.56 -6.23 0.88
C TRP A 62 -2.96 -6.76 -0.50
N TYR A 63 -2.70 -5.94 -1.52
CA TYR A 63 -3.11 -6.15 -2.90
C TYR A 63 -1.97 -5.85 -3.87
N SER A 64 -1.97 -6.53 -5.02
CA SER A 64 -1.02 -6.31 -6.09
C SER A 64 -1.66 -6.44 -7.47
N ASN A 65 -1.17 -5.70 -8.45
CA ASN A 65 -1.52 -5.94 -9.84
C ASN A 65 -0.73 -7.09 -10.48
N GLN A 66 0.25 -7.67 -9.76
CA GLN A 66 1.06 -8.79 -10.23
C GLN A 66 0.80 -10.03 -9.37
N THR A 67 -0.23 -10.79 -9.74
CA THR A 67 -0.65 -11.97 -8.98
C THR A 67 0.01 -13.27 -9.43
N THR A 68 0.55 -13.34 -10.64
CA THR A 68 1.10 -14.57 -11.21
C THR A 68 2.60 -14.73 -11.05
N LEU A 69 3.34 -13.62 -11.09
CA LEU A 69 4.80 -13.60 -10.96
C LEU A 69 5.22 -13.04 -9.60
N PHE A 70 5.02 -13.85 -8.57
CA PHE A 70 5.54 -13.59 -7.23
C PHE A 70 6.73 -14.52 -6.96
N ARG A 71 7.85 -13.96 -6.46
CA ARG A 71 9.12 -14.68 -6.36
C ARG A 71 9.79 -14.44 -5.01
N ILE A 72 10.55 -15.43 -4.56
CA ILE A 72 11.57 -15.26 -3.51
C ILE A 72 12.83 -14.76 -4.20
N GLY A 73 13.46 -13.72 -3.65
CA GLY A 73 14.67 -13.13 -4.21
C GLY A 73 15.62 -12.55 -3.17
N GLN A 74 16.91 -12.52 -3.52
CA GLN A 74 17.96 -11.78 -2.82
C GLN A 74 18.71 -10.83 -3.78
N GLY A 75 18.06 -10.48 -4.93
CA GLY A 75 18.59 -9.54 -5.90
C GLY A 75 19.41 -10.16 -7.06
N GLY A 76 19.64 -11.46 -7.08
CA GLY A 76 20.34 -12.15 -8.19
C GLY A 76 19.46 -12.30 -9.43
N ASN A 77 18.14 -12.43 -9.25
CA ASN A 77 17.20 -12.65 -10.34
C ASN A 77 16.91 -11.38 -11.13
N THR A 78 16.68 -11.55 -12.46
CA THR A 78 16.41 -10.45 -13.41
C THR A 78 14.99 -10.47 -13.98
N THR A 79 14.13 -11.37 -13.51
CA THR A 79 12.75 -11.46 -13.98
C THR A 79 11.95 -10.28 -13.43
N GLY A 80 11.26 -9.51 -14.29
CA GLY A 80 10.29 -8.52 -13.88
C GLY A 80 9.13 -9.20 -13.13
N ALA A 81 8.98 -8.91 -11.85
CA ALA A 81 8.03 -9.58 -10.95
C ALA A 81 7.85 -8.82 -9.64
N GLN A 82 6.85 -9.21 -8.87
CA GLN A 82 6.78 -8.89 -7.45
C GLN A 82 7.65 -9.86 -6.64
N TYR A 83 8.28 -9.37 -5.58
CA TYR A 83 9.25 -10.13 -4.80
C TYR A 83 8.98 -10.09 -3.31
N SER A 84 9.18 -11.23 -2.66
CA SER A 84 9.58 -11.34 -1.28
C SER A 84 11.10 -11.26 -1.27
N TYR A 85 11.65 -10.07 -1.05
CA TYR A 85 13.09 -9.85 -0.95
C TYR A 85 13.60 -10.19 0.44
N GLY A 86 14.86 -10.61 0.54
CA GLY A 86 15.59 -10.94 1.75
C GLY A 86 16.72 -11.90 1.46
N THR A 87 17.67 -12.05 2.36
CA THR A 87 18.71 -13.09 2.28
C THR A 87 18.03 -14.46 2.24
N LEU A 88 18.49 -15.35 1.35
CA LEU A 88 17.90 -16.69 1.22
C LEU A 88 17.92 -17.43 2.55
N SER A 89 16.83 -18.11 2.85
CA SER A 89 16.56 -18.80 4.13
C SER A 89 16.45 -17.91 5.37
N SER A 90 16.60 -16.57 5.23
CA SER A 90 16.31 -15.64 6.33
C SER A 90 14.80 -15.48 6.51
N PRO A 91 14.28 -15.39 7.75
CA PRO A 91 12.90 -15.00 7.99
C PRO A 91 12.65 -13.49 7.77
N GLU A 92 13.70 -12.69 7.74
CA GLU A 92 13.60 -11.25 7.47
C GLU A 92 13.32 -11.02 5.99
N ARG A 93 12.22 -10.27 5.69
CA ARG A 93 11.69 -10.10 4.33
C ARG A 93 11.17 -8.68 4.12
N ALA A 94 11.37 -8.18 2.90
CA ALA A 94 10.77 -6.94 2.40
C ALA A 94 9.84 -7.24 1.22
N LEU A 95 8.76 -6.48 1.06
CA LEU A 95 7.88 -6.56 -0.09
C LEU A 95 8.37 -5.63 -1.18
N GLY A 96 8.69 -6.16 -2.34
CA GLY A 96 9.23 -5.35 -3.41
C GLY A 96 8.88 -5.82 -4.82
N SER A 97 9.57 -5.22 -5.77
CA SER A 97 9.40 -5.48 -7.19
C SER A 97 10.68 -5.25 -7.97
N LEU A 98 10.74 -5.83 -9.14
CA LEU A 98 11.65 -5.50 -10.22
C LEU A 98 10.80 -5.14 -11.42
N GLY A 99 10.86 -3.91 -11.91
CA GLY A 99 10.21 -3.48 -13.13
C GLY A 99 10.59 -4.38 -14.30
N GLY A 100 9.83 -4.41 -15.35
CA GLY A 100 10.15 -5.15 -16.59
C GLY A 100 9.07 -6.11 -17.09
N GLY A 101 9.12 -6.34 -18.34
CA GLY A 101 8.57 -7.28 -19.33
C GLY A 101 7.15 -7.83 -19.22
N SER A 102 6.70 -8.37 -18.15
CA SER A 102 5.46 -9.15 -18.13
C SER A 102 4.33 -8.62 -17.26
N GLY A 103 4.58 -7.60 -16.48
CA GLY A 103 3.55 -6.96 -15.62
C GLY A 103 3.34 -5.51 -15.98
N THR A 104 3.74 -5.12 -17.18
CA THR A 104 4.07 -3.77 -17.46
C THR A 104 3.22 -3.11 -18.47
N ALA A 105 3.29 -1.85 -18.37
CA ALA A 105 3.16 -0.87 -19.42
C ALA A 105 1.75 -0.75 -19.97
N GLY A 106 0.94 0.01 -19.30
CA GLY A 106 -0.01 0.80 -20.04
C GLY A 106 0.67 1.98 -20.71
N THR A 107 0.50 2.13 -22.00
CA THR A 107 0.76 3.41 -22.66
C THR A 107 -0.48 4.30 -22.55
N GLY A 108 -0.31 5.55 -22.17
CA GLY A 108 -1.42 6.48 -22.06
C GLY A 108 -2.08 6.50 -20.66
N THR A 109 -3.38 6.31 -20.58
CA THR A 109 -4.15 6.30 -19.33
C THR A 109 -4.07 4.99 -18.56
N THR A 110 -3.39 3.98 -19.10
CA THR A 110 -3.22 2.67 -18.48
C THR A 110 -2.01 2.71 -17.55
N TYR A 111 -2.15 2.09 -16.38
CA TYR A 111 -1.09 2.00 -15.39
C TYR A 111 0.13 1.26 -15.97
N ASN A 112 1.32 1.85 -15.84
CA ASN A 112 2.58 1.32 -16.40
C ASN A 112 3.55 0.96 -15.29
N GLY A 113 3.45 -0.25 -14.76
CA GLY A 113 4.36 -0.73 -13.74
C GLY A 113 3.76 -1.80 -12.86
N LEU A 114 4.47 -2.10 -11.79
CA LEU A 114 4.02 -2.94 -10.70
C LEU A 114 3.47 -2.05 -9.58
N ALA A 115 2.27 -2.35 -9.11
CA ALA A 115 1.65 -1.64 -8.00
C ALA A 115 1.29 -2.65 -6.92
N TYR A 116 1.62 -2.32 -5.69
CA TYR A 116 1.20 -3.06 -4.51
C TYR A 116 0.89 -2.09 -3.37
N GLY A 117 0.04 -2.52 -2.46
CA GLY A 117 -0.39 -1.63 -1.39
C GLY A 117 -1.35 -2.28 -0.41
N VAL A 118 -1.69 -1.53 0.62
CA VAL A 118 -2.57 -1.95 1.71
C VAL A 118 -3.83 -1.11 1.75
N ALA A 119 -4.96 -1.75 2.02
CA ALA A 119 -6.26 -1.14 2.19
C ALA A 119 -6.68 -1.15 3.67
N PHE A 120 -7.12 0.00 4.18
CA PHE A 120 -7.64 0.17 5.54
C PHE A 120 -9.08 0.66 5.50
N VAL A 121 -10.00 0.02 6.21
CA VAL A 121 -11.37 0.54 6.39
C VAL A 121 -11.49 1.28 7.71
N ASN A 122 -12.01 2.51 7.68
CA ASN A 122 -12.24 3.30 8.89
C ASN A 122 -13.47 2.78 9.66
N THR A 123 -13.23 2.10 10.75
CA THR A 123 -14.28 1.61 11.66
C THR A 123 -14.29 2.35 13.01
N THR A 124 -13.59 3.50 13.11
CA THR A 124 -13.52 4.29 14.35
C THR A 124 -14.81 5.03 14.67
N GLY A 125 -15.73 5.16 13.72
CA GLY A 125 -16.93 5.97 13.84
C GLY A 125 -16.71 7.50 13.73
N GLN A 126 -15.47 7.94 13.46
CA GLN A 126 -15.10 9.35 13.31
C GLN A 126 -14.42 9.60 11.98
N THR A 127 -14.56 10.79 11.40
CA THR A 127 -13.75 11.20 10.27
C THR A 127 -12.31 11.42 10.71
N LEU A 128 -11.38 10.69 10.11
CA LEU A 128 -9.94 10.85 10.32
C LEU A 128 -9.43 11.89 9.33
N THR A 129 -8.62 12.83 9.82
CA THR A 129 -8.20 14.00 9.01
C THR A 129 -6.70 14.06 8.80
N SER A 130 -5.95 13.18 9.46
CA SER A 130 -4.49 13.10 9.33
C SER A 130 -4.05 11.65 9.37
N ILE A 131 -3.14 11.30 8.47
CA ILE A 131 -2.43 10.03 8.47
C ILE A 131 -0.93 10.27 8.57
N THR A 132 -0.22 9.42 9.28
CA THR A 132 1.24 9.38 9.29
C THR A 132 1.68 8.02 8.78
N VAL A 133 2.55 8.04 7.77
CA VAL A 133 3.15 6.84 7.16
C VAL A 133 4.65 6.91 7.39
N THR A 134 5.25 5.82 7.84
CA THR A 134 6.70 5.67 8.00
C THR A 134 7.10 4.29 7.52
N TYR A 135 8.19 4.17 6.77
CA TYR A 135 8.70 2.88 6.32
C TYR A 135 10.20 2.94 6.00
N THR A 136 10.82 1.80 5.78
CA THR A 136 12.17 1.64 5.24
C THR A 136 12.08 1.28 3.76
N GLY A 137 12.80 2.02 2.90
CA GLY A 137 12.99 1.67 1.50
C GLY A 137 14.30 0.90 1.34
N GLU A 138 14.29 -0.20 0.58
CA GLU A 138 15.40 -1.12 0.40
C GLU A 138 15.70 -1.38 -1.08
N GLN A 139 16.96 -1.39 -1.46
CA GLN A 139 17.39 -1.77 -2.80
C GLN A 139 18.10 -3.13 -2.76
N TRP A 140 17.48 -4.13 -3.41
CA TRP A 140 17.97 -5.51 -3.46
C TRP A 140 18.74 -5.81 -4.74
N ARG A 141 18.58 -4.97 -5.77
CA ARG A 141 19.28 -5.12 -7.03
C ARG A 141 19.64 -3.78 -7.65
N ASN A 142 20.90 -3.61 -8.05
CA ASN A 142 21.28 -2.67 -9.11
C ASN A 142 21.14 -3.40 -10.46
N GLY A 143 20.25 -2.94 -11.33
CA GLY A 143 19.99 -3.56 -12.63
C GLY A 143 21.12 -3.34 -13.67
N GLY A 144 22.11 -2.50 -13.35
CA GLY A 144 23.12 -2.06 -14.32
C GLY A 144 22.66 -0.81 -15.10
N ASN A 145 21.83 0.01 -14.49
CA ASN A 145 21.40 1.30 -15.00
C ASN A 145 22.01 2.41 -14.16
N ALA A 146 22.66 3.39 -14.81
CA ALA A 146 23.26 4.54 -14.13
C ALA A 146 22.22 5.60 -13.71
N THR A 147 20.95 5.44 -14.10
CA THR A 147 19.85 6.26 -13.65
C THR A 147 19.20 5.61 -12.43
N ALA A 148 19.05 6.36 -11.35
CA ALA A 148 18.36 5.85 -10.16
C ALA A 148 16.86 5.68 -10.44
N HIS A 149 16.31 4.53 -10.06
CA HIS A 149 14.88 4.25 -10.11
C HIS A 149 14.23 4.47 -8.75
N LYS A 150 12.92 4.60 -8.71
CA LYS A 150 12.20 4.85 -7.48
C LYS A 150 10.85 4.14 -7.40
N LEU A 151 10.48 3.76 -6.19
CA LEU A 151 9.09 3.49 -5.84
C LEU A 151 8.41 4.82 -5.57
N THR A 152 7.30 5.09 -6.24
CA THR A 152 6.49 6.29 -5.99
C THR A 152 5.33 5.95 -5.08
N PHE A 153 5.14 6.76 -4.03
CA PHE A 153 4.05 6.59 -3.09
C PHE A 153 2.79 7.34 -3.55
N GLY A 154 1.63 6.72 -3.35
CA GLY A 154 0.32 7.33 -3.55
C GLY A 154 -0.70 6.83 -2.54
N TYR A 155 -1.73 7.64 -2.29
CA TYR A 155 -2.86 7.27 -1.45
C TYR A 155 -4.18 7.73 -2.07
N GLN A 156 -5.26 7.03 -1.74
CA GLN A 156 -6.62 7.39 -2.16
C GLN A 156 -7.65 6.85 -1.18
N THR A 157 -8.74 7.62 -0.97
CA THR A 157 -9.92 7.14 -0.24
C THR A 157 -11.00 6.70 -1.21
N PHE A 158 -11.69 5.61 -0.89
CA PHE A 158 -12.78 5.01 -1.66
C PHE A 158 -13.98 4.80 -0.75
N ALA A 159 -15.19 5.13 -1.19
CA ALA A 159 -16.42 4.79 -0.48
C ALA A 159 -16.65 3.25 -0.46
N SER A 160 -16.15 2.55 -1.48
CA SER A 160 -16.08 1.09 -1.55
C SER A 160 -14.99 0.67 -2.52
N LEU A 161 -14.32 -0.45 -2.26
CA LEU A 161 -13.32 -0.99 -3.18
C LEU A 161 -14.00 -1.70 -4.34
N ALA A 162 -13.65 -1.30 -5.57
CA ALA A 162 -14.00 -2.02 -6.79
C ALA A 162 -12.83 -2.89 -7.26
N ALA A 163 -13.10 -3.89 -8.08
CA ALA A 163 -12.04 -4.66 -8.72
C ALA A 163 -11.07 -3.73 -9.46
N GLY A 164 -9.77 -4.00 -9.35
CA GLY A 164 -8.73 -3.19 -10.01
C GLY A 164 -8.42 -1.85 -9.31
N PHE A 165 -8.93 -1.60 -8.10
CA PHE A 165 -8.65 -0.36 -7.37
C PHE A 165 -7.15 -0.09 -7.22
N ILE A 166 -6.31 -1.13 -7.09
CA ILE A 166 -4.85 -0.98 -6.93
C ILE A 166 -4.19 -0.29 -8.14
N THR A 167 -4.78 -0.39 -9.32
CA THR A 167 -4.31 0.29 -10.55
C THR A 167 -5.21 1.44 -10.98
N ALA A 168 -6.19 1.84 -10.16
CA ALA A 168 -7.07 2.95 -10.46
C ALA A 168 -6.29 4.25 -10.63
N THR A 169 -6.85 5.17 -11.39
CA THR A 169 -6.39 6.56 -11.48
C THR A 169 -6.90 7.37 -10.30
N GLY A 170 -6.26 8.52 -10.03
CA GLY A 170 -6.73 9.44 -8.97
C GLY A 170 -6.00 9.28 -7.63
N TYR A 171 -4.99 8.42 -7.54
CA TYR A 171 -4.11 8.43 -6.37
C TYR A 171 -3.36 9.75 -6.25
N THR A 172 -3.37 10.32 -5.06
CA THR A 172 -2.61 11.51 -4.72
C THR A 172 -1.21 11.09 -4.29
N GLY A 173 -0.19 11.55 -5.00
CA GLY A 173 1.22 11.28 -4.67
C GLY A 173 1.71 12.12 -3.51
N ASN A 174 2.73 11.63 -2.80
CA ASN A 174 3.50 12.40 -1.83
C ASN A 174 4.98 12.09 -2.01
N ALA A 175 5.72 12.99 -2.64
CA ALA A 175 7.13 12.80 -2.98
C ALA A 175 8.05 12.61 -1.75
N SER A 176 7.65 13.06 -0.55
CA SER A 176 8.40 12.79 0.69
C SER A 176 8.34 11.33 1.11
N LEU A 177 7.41 10.57 0.53
CA LEU A 177 7.26 9.14 0.73
C LEU A 177 7.70 8.32 -0.51
N ASP A 178 8.35 8.94 -1.50
CA ASP A 178 9.00 8.17 -2.56
C ASP A 178 10.31 7.59 -2.03
N PHE A 179 10.63 6.36 -2.43
CA PHE A 179 11.94 5.76 -2.18
C PHE A 179 12.76 5.73 -3.45
N THR A 180 13.89 6.39 -3.47
CA THR A 180 14.87 6.32 -4.57
C THR A 180 15.99 5.36 -4.21
N GLY A 181 16.23 4.36 -5.05
CA GLY A 181 17.32 3.40 -4.85
C GLY A 181 18.68 4.11 -4.79
N PRO A 182 19.47 3.90 -3.72
CA PRO A 182 20.73 4.63 -3.53
C PRO A 182 21.85 4.22 -4.49
N ILE A 183 21.76 3.05 -5.11
CA ILE A 183 22.81 2.51 -5.99
C ILE A 183 22.34 2.54 -7.44
N ALA A 184 22.98 3.39 -8.27
CA ALA A 184 22.72 3.52 -9.70
C ALA A 184 24.05 3.53 -10.46
N THR A 185 24.50 2.34 -10.87
CA THR A 185 25.75 2.15 -11.62
C THR A 185 25.51 1.30 -12.86
N ALA A 186 26.36 1.45 -13.88
CA ALA A 186 26.25 0.69 -15.13
C ALA A 186 26.56 -0.81 -14.97
N THR A 187 27.09 -1.24 -13.83
CA THR A 187 27.39 -2.66 -13.56
C THR A 187 26.29 -3.27 -12.71
N ALA A 188 25.58 -4.26 -13.23
CA ALA A 188 24.54 -4.97 -12.52
C ALA A 188 25.11 -5.77 -11.33
N ALA A 189 24.40 -5.73 -10.19
CA ALA A 189 24.76 -6.48 -8.99
C ALA A 189 23.54 -6.81 -8.14
N ALA A 190 23.54 -7.98 -7.49
CA ALA A 190 22.70 -8.22 -6.32
C ALA A 190 23.23 -7.37 -5.16
N LEU A 191 22.33 -6.86 -4.35
CA LEU A 191 22.61 -6.04 -3.18
C LEU A 191 21.97 -6.69 -1.95
N ASP A 192 22.57 -6.46 -0.79
CA ASP A 192 21.90 -6.74 0.48
C ASP A 192 21.07 -5.50 0.88
N GLY A 193 19.76 -5.58 0.71
CA GLY A 193 18.84 -4.48 1.01
C GLY A 193 18.86 -4.05 2.48
N ASN A 194 19.26 -4.95 3.38
CA ASN A 194 19.41 -4.66 4.81
C ASN A 194 20.68 -3.84 5.14
N ALA A 195 21.65 -3.83 4.24
CA ALA A 195 22.86 -3.04 4.44
C ALA A 195 22.55 -1.53 4.40
N ALA A 196 23.10 -0.78 5.33
CA ALA A 196 22.84 0.66 5.46
C ALA A 196 23.13 1.46 4.17
N ALA A 197 24.07 0.99 3.33
CA ALA A 197 24.38 1.63 2.04
C ALA A 197 23.30 1.43 0.96
N ASN A 198 22.40 0.43 1.14
CA ASN A 198 21.42 0.02 0.14
C ASN A 198 19.98 0.34 0.59
N ARG A 199 19.79 1.05 1.70
CA ARG A 199 18.46 1.40 2.23
C ARG A 199 18.36 2.83 2.70
N THR A 200 17.12 3.31 2.79
CA THR A 200 16.76 4.55 3.47
C THR A 200 15.73 4.22 4.54
N ALA A 201 16.16 4.25 5.80
CA ALA A 201 15.26 4.01 6.93
C ALA A 201 14.50 5.28 7.31
N GLY A 202 13.28 5.11 7.83
CA GLY A 202 12.50 6.21 8.39
C GLY A 202 11.99 7.22 7.36
N ILE A 203 11.72 6.79 6.13
CA ILE A 203 10.97 7.60 5.15
C ILE A 203 9.61 7.88 5.76
N THR A 204 9.27 9.15 6.02
CA THR A 204 8.07 9.50 6.78
C THR A 204 7.41 10.77 6.30
N ALA A 205 6.08 10.80 6.35
CA ALA A 205 5.29 12.01 6.19
C ALA A 205 3.97 11.92 6.94
N THR A 206 3.48 13.09 7.37
CA THR A 206 2.11 13.28 7.84
C THR A 206 1.30 13.99 6.75
N ILE A 207 0.15 13.43 6.40
CA ILE A 207 -0.67 13.84 5.26
C ILE A 207 -2.06 14.20 5.77
N ALA A 208 -2.58 15.37 5.36
CA ALA A 208 -3.97 15.73 5.57
C ALA A 208 -4.87 14.92 4.63
N VAL A 209 -5.90 14.28 5.17
CA VAL A 209 -6.87 13.47 4.42
C VAL A 209 -8.29 13.77 4.90
N THR A 210 -9.28 13.33 4.12
CA THR A 210 -10.65 13.17 4.61
C THR A 210 -11.01 11.70 4.47
N TRP A 211 -11.01 10.98 5.59
CA TRP A 211 -11.28 9.55 5.62
C TRP A 211 -12.48 9.28 6.54
N ASN A 212 -13.67 9.20 5.94
CA ASN A 212 -14.92 9.08 6.67
C ASN A 212 -15.12 7.66 7.23
N PRO A 213 -15.97 7.50 8.27
CA PRO A 213 -16.38 6.17 8.73
C PRO A 213 -16.97 5.34 7.59
N GLY A 214 -16.51 4.10 7.47
CA GLY A 214 -16.89 3.16 6.42
C GLY A 214 -16.11 3.28 5.12
N ASP A 215 -15.46 4.42 4.84
CA ASP A 215 -14.59 4.56 3.67
C ASP A 215 -13.31 3.72 3.83
N THR A 216 -12.73 3.35 2.69
CA THR A 216 -11.44 2.65 2.63
C THR A 216 -10.35 3.58 2.15
N LEU A 217 -9.26 3.69 2.92
CA LEU A 217 -8.01 4.33 2.52
C LEU A 217 -7.06 3.28 1.97
N VAL A 218 -6.48 3.53 0.80
CA VAL A 218 -5.43 2.69 0.20
C VAL A 218 -4.13 3.46 0.18
N LEU A 219 -3.08 2.84 0.69
CA LEU A 219 -1.68 3.26 0.50
C LEU A 219 -1.07 2.37 -0.58
N ARG A 220 -0.40 2.97 -1.56
CA ARG A 220 0.14 2.26 -2.72
C ARG A 220 1.57 2.68 -3.02
N TRP A 221 2.40 1.73 -3.41
CA TRP A 221 3.72 1.93 -3.98
C TRP A 221 3.72 1.46 -5.43
N ASP A 222 4.27 2.30 -6.28
CA ASP A 222 4.32 2.10 -7.72
C ASP A 222 5.78 1.98 -8.17
N ASP A 223 6.11 0.85 -8.76
CA ASP A 223 7.40 0.57 -9.41
C ASP A 223 7.22 0.63 -10.93
N ARG A 224 7.70 1.68 -11.54
CA ARG A 224 7.60 1.86 -12.98
C ARG A 224 8.57 0.93 -13.70
N ASN A 225 8.18 0.53 -14.90
CA ASN A 225 9.12 -0.04 -15.85
C ASN A 225 9.91 1.12 -16.48
N ASP A 226 11.10 1.36 -15.99
CA ASP A 226 11.97 2.42 -16.47
C ASP A 226 12.71 2.00 -17.74
N ALA A 227 13.33 2.96 -18.44
CA ALA A 227 14.08 2.66 -19.65
C ALA A 227 15.38 1.93 -19.32
N GLY A 228 15.64 0.81 -19.96
CA GLY A 228 16.82 -0.04 -19.76
C GLY A 228 16.57 -1.15 -18.74
N ASN A 229 17.56 -1.49 -17.93
CA ASN A 229 17.42 -2.51 -16.90
C ASN A 229 16.93 -1.87 -15.59
N ASP A 230 15.89 -2.45 -15.00
CA ASP A 230 15.32 -1.96 -13.77
C ASP A 230 16.11 -2.38 -12.52
N HIS A 231 16.04 -1.54 -11.48
CA HIS A 231 16.52 -1.86 -10.15
C HIS A 231 15.46 -2.67 -9.38
N GLY A 232 15.89 -3.53 -8.46
CA GLY A 232 15.00 -4.22 -7.53
C GLY A 232 14.84 -3.39 -6.27
N LEU A 233 13.62 -2.88 -6.03
CA LEU A 233 13.28 -2.00 -4.92
C LEU A 233 12.21 -2.63 -4.04
N ALA A 234 12.23 -2.31 -2.74
CA ALA A 234 11.31 -2.87 -1.75
C ALA A 234 10.97 -1.86 -0.66
N ILE A 235 9.92 -2.17 0.09
CA ILE A 235 9.54 -1.50 1.33
C ILE A 235 9.58 -2.49 2.48
N ASP A 236 9.95 -2.00 3.66
CA ASP A 236 9.95 -2.75 4.91
C ASP A 236 9.58 -1.87 6.10
N ASP A 237 9.31 -2.50 7.26
CA ASP A 237 9.03 -1.83 8.54
C ASP A 237 7.94 -0.76 8.45
N LEU A 238 6.85 -1.02 7.72
CA LEU A 238 5.76 -0.05 7.60
C LEU A 238 5.08 0.19 8.94
N SER A 239 4.98 1.46 9.31
CA SER A 239 4.18 1.98 10.40
C SER A 239 3.16 2.98 9.87
N PHE A 240 1.91 2.80 10.27
CA PHE A 240 0.80 3.66 9.86
C PHE A 240 -0.06 4.05 11.06
N THR A 241 -0.37 5.35 11.19
CA THR A 241 -1.31 5.88 12.16
C THR A 241 -2.27 6.86 11.51
N ALA A 242 -3.49 6.99 12.06
CA ALA A 242 -4.44 7.99 11.62
C ALA A 242 -5.17 8.62 12.82
N THR A 243 -5.43 9.92 12.73
CA THR A 243 -6.08 10.68 13.81
C THR A 243 -7.16 11.62 13.27
N PRO A 244 -8.24 11.87 14.04
CA PRO A 244 -9.19 12.93 13.73
C PRO A 244 -8.58 14.29 14.04
N THR A 245 -9.18 15.37 13.52
CA THR A 245 -8.86 16.72 14.00
C THR A 245 -9.12 16.80 15.52
N PRO A 246 -8.19 17.37 16.31
CA PRO A 246 -8.46 17.64 17.71
C PRO A 246 -9.76 18.44 17.83
N GLY A 247 -10.77 17.86 18.45
CA GLY A 247 -12.11 18.47 18.52
C GLY A 247 -12.05 19.83 19.21
N SER A 248 -12.65 20.83 18.60
CA SER A 248 -12.86 22.18 19.18
C SER A 248 -13.58 22.15 20.55
N LEU A 249 -14.21 21.03 20.90
CA LEU A 249 -14.79 20.78 22.23
C LEU A 249 -13.74 20.71 23.35
N ALA A 250 -12.52 20.27 23.08
CA ALA A 250 -11.42 20.31 24.05
C ALA A 250 -10.99 21.76 24.36
N LEU A 251 -11.03 22.65 23.36
CA LEU A 251 -10.78 24.08 23.56
C LEU A 251 -11.92 24.79 24.31
N LEU A 252 -13.17 24.42 24.04
CA LEU A 252 -14.33 24.96 24.77
C LEU A 252 -14.36 24.52 26.23
N GLY A 253 -13.95 23.28 26.53
CA GLY A 253 -13.81 22.78 27.91
C GLY A 253 -12.75 23.53 28.69
N LEU A 254 -11.60 23.82 28.11
CA LEU A 254 -10.54 24.64 28.71
C LEU A 254 -10.96 26.11 28.86
N GLY A 255 -11.63 26.69 27.86
CA GLY A 255 -12.18 28.06 27.93
C GLY A 255 -13.25 28.23 29.01
N GLY A 256 -14.12 27.23 29.19
CA GLY A 256 -15.14 27.20 30.25
C GLY A 256 -14.56 27.16 31.66
N LEU A 257 -13.49 26.38 31.85
CA LEU A 257 -12.78 26.31 33.17
C LEU A 257 -12.05 27.61 33.52
N VAL A 258 -11.50 28.33 32.55
CA VAL A 258 -10.84 29.62 32.77
C VAL A 258 -11.88 30.71 33.07
N ALA A 259 -13.03 30.70 32.40
CA ALA A 259 -14.12 31.68 32.65
C ALA A 259 -14.76 31.49 34.00
N SER A 260 -14.89 30.26 34.52
CA SER A 260 -15.46 29.99 35.86
C SER A 260 -14.52 30.42 37.03
N ARG A 261 -13.20 30.45 36.81
CA ARG A 261 -12.21 30.93 37.80
C ARG A 261 -12.17 32.46 37.97
N ARG A 262 -12.68 33.23 36.99
CA ARG A 262 -12.71 34.70 37.06
C ARG A 262 -13.96 35.28 37.79
N ARG A 263 -14.89 34.44 38.23
CA ARG A 263 -16.11 34.86 38.95
C ARG A 263 -16.14 34.53 40.45
N ARG A 264 -14.97 34.29 41.06
CA ARG A 264 -14.82 34.18 42.52
C ARG A 264 -13.86 35.23 43.04
#